data_e1ff3202cd174a2f201cc06f3632a948
#
_entry.id   e1ff3202cd174a2f201cc06f3632a948
#
_cell.length_a   1.000
_cell.length_b   1.000
_cell.length_c   1.000
_cell.angle_alpha   90.00
_cell.angle_beta   90.00
_cell.angle_gamma   90.00
#
_symmetry.space_group_name_H-M   'P 1'
#
loop_
_entity.id
_entity.type
_entity.pdbx_description
1 polymer ?
#
loop_
_entity_poly.entity_id
_entity_poly.type
_entity_poly.pdbx_seq_one_letter_code
_entity_poly.pdbx_strand_id
1 'polypeptide(L)'
;MDRPDLAATAAELLHGLGVPEERSSGGDLRITTPLTGEVIAEVPQSTADDVDDAVGAAAEAFRRWSSVPGPRRGEVVRAFGQRLREHKEQLADLVTLEAGKIASESLGEVQEMIDMCDLAVGLSRQVGGHTLPSERPGHRLMETWHPLGPVGVITAFNFPVAVWAWNAAVALVCGDPLVWKPSEKTPLTALACASLLQNVAEEAGHDLPLAQVVIGDRDVGVALVEHEGLPLVSATGSTRMGADVGPRVAARFGRSLLELGGNNAAIVTPSADLELTRRAVVFAAVGTAGQRCTSLRRLIVHEDVADQTVELLASAYDRLAIGNPWRDDEVLVGPLIDGRAYEGMQAALARATDEGASVVTGGGRHDAGEPDAYYVEPAIVESPEQSPLVCEETFAPILYVLRYRELDEAIALHNAVPQGLSSAIYPPDLRAAERFLGPHGSDCGIANVNTGPSGAEIGGAFGGEKATGGGREAGSD
;
A
#
# COMPACT_ATOMS: atom_id res chain seq x y z
N MET A 1 -0.12 -34.68 -8.25
CA MET A 1 0.57 -33.74 -9.16
C MET A 1 1.86 -33.34 -8.48
N ASP A 2 2.98 -33.37 -9.22
CA ASP A 2 4.23 -32.84 -8.66
C ASP A 2 4.02 -31.39 -8.22
N ARG A 3 4.59 -31.03 -7.06
CA ARG A 3 4.59 -29.64 -6.60
C ARG A 3 5.35 -28.80 -7.65
N PRO A 4 4.78 -27.68 -8.13
CA PRO A 4 5.55 -26.78 -8.99
C PRO A 4 6.77 -26.29 -8.21
N ASP A 5 7.91 -26.24 -8.86
CA ASP A 5 9.11 -25.62 -8.32
C ASP A 5 8.95 -24.11 -8.35
N LEU A 6 8.56 -23.51 -7.22
CA LEU A 6 8.28 -22.07 -7.13
C LEU A 6 9.53 -21.23 -7.32
N ALA A 7 10.72 -21.75 -6.98
CA ALA A 7 11.99 -21.06 -7.23
C ALA A 7 12.30 -21.01 -8.73
N ALA A 8 12.14 -22.14 -9.45
CA ALA A 8 12.28 -22.16 -10.89
C ALA A 8 11.27 -21.23 -11.58
N THR A 9 10.01 -21.23 -11.12
CA THR A 9 8.97 -20.34 -11.65
C THR A 9 9.32 -18.86 -11.43
N ALA A 10 9.79 -18.48 -10.24
CA ALA A 10 10.23 -17.13 -9.96
C ALA A 10 11.39 -16.69 -10.87
N ALA A 11 12.37 -17.57 -11.07
CA ALA A 11 13.51 -17.31 -11.96
C ALA A 11 13.05 -17.12 -13.43
N GLU A 12 12.14 -17.96 -13.92
CA GLU A 12 11.57 -17.85 -15.28
C GLU A 12 10.80 -16.53 -15.45
N LEU A 13 9.98 -16.13 -14.46
CA LEU A 13 9.26 -14.86 -14.49
C LEU A 13 10.22 -13.68 -14.51
N LEU A 14 11.23 -13.65 -13.63
CA LEU A 14 12.25 -12.60 -13.59
C LEU A 14 13.00 -12.49 -14.91
N HIS A 15 13.43 -13.61 -15.48
CA HIS A 15 14.07 -13.63 -16.80
C HIS A 15 13.14 -13.09 -17.89
N GLY A 16 11.87 -13.49 -17.90
CA GLY A 16 10.86 -13.02 -18.86
C GLY A 16 10.55 -11.52 -18.72
N LEU A 17 10.72 -10.96 -17.52
CA LEU A 17 10.56 -9.54 -17.22
C LEU A 17 11.87 -8.73 -17.41
N GLY A 18 12.94 -9.38 -17.89
CA GLY A 18 14.21 -8.73 -18.24
C GLY A 18 15.12 -8.43 -17.06
N VAL A 19 14.94 -9.11 -15.93
CA VAL A 19 15.84 -8.97 -14.77
C VAL A 19 17.13 -9.72 -15.00
N PRO A 20 18.31 -9.08 -14.89
CA PRO A 20 19.60 -9.77 -14.96
C PRO A 20 19.77 -10.78 -13.83
N GLU A 21 20.29 -11.98 -14.12
CA GLU A 21 20.42 -13.08 -13.17
C GLU A 21 21.25 -12.67 -11.93
N GLU A 22 22.31 -11.90 -12.12
CA GLU A 22 23.18 -11.42 -11.04
C GLU A 22 22.47 -10.49 -10.03
N ARG A 23 21.31 -9.93 -10.40
CA ARG A 23 20.50 -9.09 -9.52
C ARG A 23 19.55 -9.90 -8.64
N SER A 24 19.21 -11.13 -9.03
CA SER A 24 18.22 -11.99 -8.38
C SER A 24 18.77 -13.28 -7.81
N SER A 25 20.08 -13.54 -7.93
CA SER A 25 20.72 -14.79 -7.47
C SER A 25 22.10 -14.54 -6.84
N GLY A 26 22.57 -15.53 -6.09
CA GLY A 26 23.93 -15.55 -5.52
C GLY A 26 24.17 -14.59 -4.36
N GLY A 27 23.14 -14.00 -3.80
CA GLY A 27 23.21 -13.13 -2.61
C GLY A 27 22.95 -13.87 -1.30
N ASP A 28 22.87 -13.12 -0.22
CA ASP A 28 22.66 -13.59 1.15
C ASP A 28 21.26 -13.30 1.70
N LEU A 29 20.48 -12.44 1.03
CA LEU A 29 19.10 -12.18 1.39
C LEU A 29 18.18 -13.26 0.81
N ARG A 30 17.69 -14.13 1.67
CA ARG A 30 16.78 -15.21 1.30
C ARG A 30 15.36 -14.69 1.19
N ILE A 31 14.79 -14.79 -0.01
CA ILE A 31 13.40 -14.42 -0.28
C ILE A 31 12.54 -15.67 -0.18
N THR A 32 11.60 -15.66 0.75
CA THR A 32 10.66 -16.77 0.99
C THR A 32 9.29 -16.41 0.47
N THR A 33 8.64 -17.35 -0.20
CA THR A 33 7.23 -17.18 -0.57
C THR A 33 6.33 -17.46 0.64
N PRO A 34 5.37 -16.58 0.95
CA PRO A 34 4.39 -16.86 2.00
C PRO A 34 3.42 -17.99 1.64
N LEU A 35 3.37 -18.41 0.37
CA LEU A 35 2.50 -19.49 -0.10
C LEU A 35 2.85 -20.85 0.52
N THR A 36 4.16 -21.13 0.69
CA THR A 36 4.65 -22.42 1.17
C THR A 36 5.71 -22.29 2.27
N GLY A 37 6.29 -21.09 2.48
CA GLY A 37 7.45 -20.87 3.34
C GLY A 37 8.80 -21.23 2.68
N GLU A 38 8.78 -21.69 1.42
CA GLU A 38 10.00 -22.06 0.68
C GLU A 38 10.78 -20.83 0.23
N VAL A 39 12.12 -20.98 0.09
CA VAL A 39 12.99 -19.96 -0.50
C VAL A 39 12.84 -20.00 -2.02
N ILE A 40 12.52 -18.85 -2.61
CA ILE A 40 12.34 -18.69 -4.07
C ILE A 40 13.48 -17.92 -4.75
N ALA A 41 14.30 -17.19 -3.99
CA ALA A 41 15.51 -16.52 -4.50
C ALA A 41 16.48 -16.20 -3.36
N GLU A 42 17.74 -15.93 -3.71
CA GLU A 42 18.79 -15.42 -2.82
C GLU A 42 19.42 -14.18 -3.45
N VAL A 43 19.00 -12.99 -2.97
CA VAL A 43 19.25 -11.69 -3.62
C VAL A 43 20.43 -10.99 -2.94
N PRO A 44 21.35 -10.37 -3.71
CA PRO A 44 22.41 -9.54 -3.14
C PRO A 44 21.83 -8.34 -2.36
N GLN A 45 22.32 -8.09 -1.17
CA GLN A 45 21.99 -6.91 -0.40
C GLN A 45 22.90 -5.73 -0.78
N SER A 46 22.31 -4.54 -0.78
CA SER A 46 23.02 -3.28 -0.96
C SER A 46 23.69 -2.85 0.35
N THR A 47 24.80 -2.14 0.22
CA THR A 47 25.51 -1.45 1.31
C THR A 47 25.15 0.05 1.34
N ALA A 48 25.67 0.78 2.31
CA ALA A 48 25.57 2.24 2.33
C ALA A 48 26.29 2.90 1.11
N ASP A 49 27.42 2.31 0.68
CA ASP A 49 28.16 2.79 -0.49
C ASP A 49 27.32 2.57 -1.78
N ASP A 50 26.59 1.46 -1.90
CA ASP A 50 25.66 1.22 -3.02
C ASP A 50 24.48 2.22 -3.02
N VAL A 51 24.05 2.69 -1.85
CA VAL A 51 23.04 3.77 -1.76
C VAL A 51 23.62 5.08 -2.26
N ASP A 52 24.87 5.43 -1.89
CA ASP A 52 25.57 6.62 -2.36
C ASP A 52 25.76 6.60 -3.88
N ASP A 53 26.19 5.47 -4.43
CA ASP A 53 26.32 5.24 -5.87
C ASP A 53 24.98 5.36 -6.61
N ALA A 54 23.90 4.78 -6.07
CA ALA A 54 22.57 4.86 -6.65
C ALA A 54 22.03 6.29 -6.68
N VAL A 55 22.23 7.06 -5.59
CA VAL A 55 21.84 8.47 -5.54
C VAL A 55 22.71 9.31 -6.47
N GLY A 56 24.01 9.03 -6.54
CA GLY A 56 24.94 9.66 -7.51
C GLY A 56 24.50 9.46 -8.96
N ALA A 57 24.13 8.22 -9.33
CA ALA A 57 23.60 7.87 -10.64
C ALA A 57 22.26 8.58 -10.94
N ALA A 58 21.37 8.62 -9.97
CA ALA A 58 20.08 9.35 -10.10
C ALA A 58 20.32 10.87 -10.24
N ALA A 59 21.28 11.47 -9.54
CA ALA A 59 21.65 12.86 -9.68
C ALA A 59 22.23 13.18 -11.06
N GLU A 60 23.02 12.27 -11.65
CA GLU A 60 23.48 12.41 -13.03
C GLU A 60 22.32 12.31 -14.03
N ALA A 61 21.45 11.33 -13.86
CA ALA A 61 20.24 11.18 -14.67
C ALA A 61 19.37 12.44 -14.58
N PHE A 62 19.21 13.02 -13.39
CA PHE A 62 18.43 14.24 -13.18
C PHE A 62 18.91 15.42 -14.04
N ARG A 63 20.22 15.66 -14.15
CA ARG A 63 20.77 16.74 -14.97
C ARG A 63 20.34 16.67 -16.44
N ARG A 64 20.13 15.47 -16.95
CA ARG A 64 19.68 15.22 -18.33
C ARG A 64 18.16 15.13 -18.43
N TRP A 65 17.53 14.35 -17.54
CA TRP A 65 16.10 14.09 -17.56
C TRP A 65 15.24 15.33 -17.28
N SER A 66 15.64 16.18 -16.34
CA SER A 66 14.94 17.43 -16.02
C SER A 66 14.89 18.42 -17.20
N SER A 67 15.84 18.33 -18.13
CA SER A 67 15.85 19.15 -19.34
C SER A 67 14.97 18.61 -20.48
N VAL A 68 14.51 17.35 -20.40
CA VAL A 68 13.57 16.78 -21.37
C VAL A 68 12.20 17.44 -21.16
N PRO A 69 11.52 17.93 -22.21
CA PRO A 69 10.20 18.55 -22.07
C PRO A 69 9.18 17.61 -21.41
N GLY A 70 8.34 18.13 -20.50
CA GLY A 70 7.34 17.35 -19.77
C GLY A 70 6.52 16.38 -20.63
N PRO A 71 5.93 16.82 -21.77
CA PRO A 71 5.21 15.90 -22.65
C PRO A 71 6.05 14.76 -23.23
N ARG A 72 7.37 14.96 -23.41
CA ARG A 72 8.28 13.90 -23.88
C ARG A 72 8.58 12.90 -22.77
N ARG A 73 8.72 13.37 -21.52
CA ARG A 73 8.80 12.48 -20.36
C ARG A 73 7.51 11.66 -20.24
N GLY A 74 6.34 12.28 -20.46
CA GLY A 74 5.06 11.60 -20.52
C GLY A 74 4.98 10.50 -21.59
N GLU A 75 5.68 10.63 -22.72
CA GLU A 75 5.75 9.56 -23.74
C GLU A 75 6.49 8.32 -23.23
N VAL A 76 7.54 8.48 -22.43
CA VAL A 76 8.26 7.36 -21.80
C VAL A 76 7.35 6.67 -20.76
N VAL A 77 6.67 7.46 -19.92
CA VAL A 77 5.72 6.90 -18.94
C VAL A 77 4.55 6.19 -19.63
N ARG A 78 4.05 6.71 -20.75
CA ARG A 78 3.04 6.01 -21.56
C ARG A 78 3.56 4.69 -22.11
N ALA A 79 4.78 4.66 -22.61
CA ALA A 79 5.40 3.42 -23.12
C ALA A 79 5.60 2.42 -21.97
N PHE A 80 5.98 2.89 -20.77
CA PHE A 80 6.06 2.05 -19.58
C PHE A 80 4.69 1.46 -19.20
N GLY A 81 3.62 2.27 -19.16
CA GLY A 81 2.25 1.77 -18.94
C GLY A 81 1.81 0.74 -19.98
N GLN A 82 2.25 0.89 -21.25
CA GLN A 82 1.99 -0.11 -22.28
C GLN A 82 2.77 -1.42 -22.03
N ARG A 83 4.03 -1.32 -21.61
CA ARG A 83 4.86 -2.48 -21.25
C ARG A 83 4.28 -3.23 -20.05
N LEU A 84 3.74 -2.51 -19.06
CA LEU A 84 3.01 -3.12 -17.93
C LEU A 84 1.75 -3.87 -18.38
N ARG A 85 1.00 -3.37 -19.38
CA ARG A 85 -0.14 -4.10 -19.95
C ARG A 85 0.27 -5.40 -20.62
N GLU A 86 1.40 -5.39 -21.34
CA GLU A 86 1.94 -6.55 -22.05
C GLU A 86 2.43 -7.66 -21.10
N HIS A 87 2.94 -7.27 -19.92
CA HIS A 87 3.48 -8.19 -18.91
C HIS A 87 2.61 -8.29 -17.65
N LYS A 88 1.32 -7.87 -17.74
CA LYS A 88 0.46 -7.76 -16.56
C LYS A 88 0.33 -9.07 -15.80
N GLU A 89 0.09 -10.17 -16.49
CA GLU A 89 -0.08 -11.48 -15.89
C GLU A 89 1.22 -11.96 -15.23
N GLN A 90 2.36 -11.87 -15.94
CA GLN A 90 3.66 -12.28 -15.41
C GLN A 90 4.05 -11.49 -14.16
N LEU A 91 3.81 -10.19 -14.15
CA LEU A 91 4.12 -9.35 -12.98
C LEU A 91 3.15 -9.64 -11.82
N ALA A 92 1.86 -9.90 -12.11
CA ALA A 92 0.88 -10.29 -11.10
C ALA A 92 1.22 -11.66 -10.49
N ASP A 93 1.67 -12.63 -11.29
CA ASP A 93 2.14 -13.93 -10.81
C ASP A 93 3.32 -13.77 -9.85
N LEU A 94 4.28 -12.89 -10.19
CA LEU A 94 5.40 -12.59 -9.31
C LEU A 94 4.96 -11.93 -7.99
N VAL A 95 3.97 -11.01 -8.04
CA VAL A 95 3.34 -10.43 -6.83
C VAL A 95 2.69 -11.51 -5.97
N THR A 96 1.96 -12.46 -6.59
CA THR A 96 1.35 -13.59 -5.87
C THR A 96 2.40 -14.46 -5.20
N LEU A 97 3.48 -14.80 -5.91
CA LEU A 97 4.58 -15.61 -5.37
C LEU A 97 5.29 -14.94 -4.18
N GLU A 98 5.53 -13.63 -4.28
CA GLU A 98 6.37 -12.91 -3.32
C GLU A 98 5.57 -12.36 -2.12
N ALA A 99 4.31 -11.92 -2.34
CA ALA A 99 3.46 -11.31 -1.32
C ALA A 99 2.30 -12.19 -0.84
N GLY A 100 2.03 -13.33 -1.50
CA GLY A 100 0.93 -14.23 -1.12
C GLY A 100 -0.47 -13.72 -1.46
N LYS A 101 -0.59 -12.71 -2.32
CA LYS A 101 -1.88 -12.13 -2.72
C LYS A 101 -2.62 -13.09 -3.66
N ILE A 102 -3.95 -13.06 -3.62
CA ILE A 102 -4.77 -13.80 -4.58
C ILE A 102 -4.63 -13.19 -5.99
N ALA A 103 -4.82 -13.98 -7.03
CA ALA A 103 -4.59 -13.56 -8.42
C ALA A 103 -5.36 -12.28 -8.80
N SER A 104 -6.62 -12.16 -8.38
CA SER A 104 -7.42 -10.96 -8.67
C SER A 104 -6.87 -9.68 -8.01
N GLU A 105 -6.29 -9.78 -6.80
CA GLU A 105 -5.64 -8.66 -6.11
C GLU A 105 -4.30 -8.31 -6.76
N SER A 106 -3.50 -9.30 -7.14
CA SER A 106 -2.23 -9.08 -7.84
C SER A 106 -2.43 -8.43 -9.21
N LEU A 107 -3.41 -8.91 -9.99
CA LEU A 107 -3.80 -8.29 -11.25
C LEU A 107 -4.34 -6.87 -11.07
N GLY A 108 -5.10 -6.63 -10.00
CA GLY A 108 -5.60 -5.31 -9.62
C GLY A 108 -4.46 -4.35 -9.29
N GLU A 109 -3.46 -4.81 -8.57
CA GLU A 109 -2.29 -4.00 -8.21
C GLU A 109 -1.47 -3.57 -9.44
N VAL A 110 -1.24 -4.47 -10.39
CA VAL A 110 -0.60 -4.10 -11.65
C VAL A 110 -1.50 -3.17 -12.49
N GLN A 111 -2.83 -3.31 -12.39
CA GLN A 111 -3.75 -2.38 -13.04
C GLN A 111 -3.62 -0.96 -12.46
N GLU A 112 -3.47 -0.81 -11.15
CA GLU A 112 -3.22 0.49 -10.53
C GLU A 112 -1.94 1.17 -11.05
N MET A 113 -0.86 0.40 -11.29
CA MET A 113 0.35 0.93 -11.93
C MET A 113 0.06 1.49 -13.31
N ILE A 114 -0.74 0.77 -14.10
CA ILE A 114 -1.11 1.15 -15.46
C ILE A 114 -1.95 2.43 -15.43
N ASP A 115 -2.95 2.49 -14.57
CA ASP A 115 -3.86 3.62 -14.44
C ASP A 115 -3.11 4.87 -13.96
N MET A 116 -2.13 4.69 -13.07
CA MET A 116 -1.25 5.77 -12.62
C MET A 116 -0.36 6.31 -13.75
N CYS A 117 0.15 5.44 -14.62
CA CYS A 117 0.87 5.88 -15.81
C CYS A 117 -0.04 6.72 -16.73
N ASP A 118 -1.29 6.29 -16.94
CA ASP A 118 -2.25 7.04 -17.77
C ASP A 118 -2.57 8.41 -17.17
N LEU A 119 -2.77 8.51 -15.85
CA LEU A 119 -2.93 9.79 -15.15
C LEU A 119 -1.70 10.69 -15.32
N ALA A 120 -0.51 10.17 -15.08
CA ALA A 120 0.75 10.92 -15.16
C ALA A 120 1.02 11.46 -16.58
N VAL A 121 0.66 10.72 -17.62
CA VAL A 121 0.70 11.18 -19.00
C VAL A 121 -0.15 12.44 -19.20
N GLY A 122 -1.36 12.46 -18.63
CA GLY A 122 -2.22 13.64 -18.64
C GLY A 122 -1.57 14.83 -17.91
N LEU A 123 -1.03 14.58 -16.70
CA LEU A 123 -0.37 15.58 -15.87
C LEU A 123 0.87 16.17 -16.55
N SER A 124 1.60 15.41 -17.37
CA SER A 124 2.80 15.88 -18.10
C SER A 124 2.57 17.12 -18.98
N ARG A 125 1.32 17.42 -19.31
CA ARG A 125 0.89 18.58 -20.10
C ARG A 125 0.19 19.67 -19.28
N GLN A 126 -0.04 19.42 -17.99
CA GLN A 126 -0.80 20.32 -17.11
C GLN A 126 0.07 20.97 -16.04
N VAL A 127 1.16 20.33 -15.64
CA VAL A 127 2.12 20.88 -14.67
C VAL A 127 2.85 22.07 -15.30
N GLY A 128 2.51 23.28 -14.90
CA GLY A 128 3.09 24.50 -15.49
C GLY A 128 3.23 25.67 -14.53
N GLY A 129 2.28 25.87 -13.64
CA GLY A 129 2.19 27.02 -12.72
C GLY A 129 1.11 28.02 -13.13
N HIS A 130 1.11 29.18 -12.49
CA HIS A 130 0.06 30.19 -12.60
C HIS A 130 0.59 31.54 -13.07
N THR A 131 -0.20 32.26 -13.87
CA THR A 131 0.02 33.67 -14.14
C THR A 131 -1.01 34.49 -13.35
N LEU A 132 -0.53 35.38 -12.49
CA LEU A 132 -1.33 36.12 -11.54
C LEU A 132 -1.23 37.63 -11.81
N PRO A 133 -2.25 38.45 -11.50
CA PRO A 133 -2.17 39.89 -11.56
C PRO A 133 -1.13 40.42 -10.57
N SER A 134 -0.38 41.46 -10.98
CA SER A 134 0.57 42.17 -10.12
C SER A 134 -0.08 43.43 -9.56
N GLU A 135 0.24 43.79 -8.32
CA GLU A 135 -0.12 45.10 -7.72
C GLU A 135 0.68 46.27 -8.35
N ARG A 136 1.71 45.96 -9.13
CA ARG A 136 2.58 46.98 -9.75
C ARG A 136 2.17 47.24 -11.19
N PRO A 137 2.03 48.51 -11.61
CA PRO A 137 1.73 48.84 -13.00
C PRO A 137 2.79 48.30 -13.97
N GLY A 138 2.35 47.67 -15.07
CA GLY A 138 3.23 47.12 -16.09
C GLY A 138 3.99 45.85 -15.69
N HIS A 139 3.61 45.18 -14.56
CA HIS A 139 4.24 43.97 -14.10
C HIS A 139 3.28 42.77 -14.20
N ARG A 140 3.87 41.60 -14.24
CA ARG A 140 3.20 40.29 -14.22
C ARG A 140 3.84 39.40 -13.13
N LEU A 141 3.01 38.70 -12.34
CA LEU A 141 3.44 37.70 -11.38
C LEU A 141 3.27 36.32 -12.01
N MET A 142 4.28 35.47 -11.87
CA MET A 142 4.23 34.08 -12.36
C MET A 142 4.75 33.14 -11.29
N GLU A 143 4.06 32.01 -11.13
CA GLU A 143 4.55 30.84 -10.44
C GLU A 143 4.92 29.79 -11.48
N THR A 144 6.02 29.10 -11.27
CA THR A 144 6.50 28.05 -12.18
C THR A 144 6.99 26.87 -11.35
N TRP A 145 6.52 25.68 -11.70
CA TRP A 145 6.97 24.45 -11.08
C TRP A 145 8.23 23.92 -11.75
N HIS A 146 9.20 23.52 -10.94
CA HIS A 146 10.46 22.96 -11.39
C HIS A 146 10.66 21.57 -10.79
N PRO A 147 11.35 20.64 -11.48
CA PRO A 147 11.78 19.38 -10.91
C PRO A 147 12.52 19.56 -9.58
N LEU A 148 12.32 18.64 -8.65
CA LEU A 148 12.91 18.70 -7.30
C LEU A 148 14.33 18.17 -7.25
N GLY A 149 14.61 17.11 -7.98
CA GLY A 149 15.82 16.29 -7.90
C GLY A 149 15.48 14.81 -7.73
N PRO A 150 16.47 13.95 -7.49
CA PRO A 150 16.21 12.53 -7.22
C PRO A 150 15.27 12.33 -6.03
N VAL A 151 14.32 11.38 -6.16
CA VAL A 151 13.33 11.06 -5.12
C VAL A 151 13.64 9.69 -4.53
N GLY A 152 13.78 9.63 -3.20
CA GLY A 152 13.85 8.37 -2.48
C GLY A 152 12.44 7.80 -2.28
N VAL A 153 12.25 6.50 -2.59
CA VAL A 153 10.98 5.81 -2.37
C VAL A 153 11.21 4.57 -1.52
N ILE A 154 10.48 4.43 -0.42
CA ILE A 154 10.48 3.24 0.42
C ILE A 154 9.08 2.63 0.37
N THR A 155 8.98 1.34 0.00
CA THR A 155 7.68 0.65 -0.09
C THR A 155 7.59 -0.52 0.86
N ALA A 156 6.35 -0.84 1.27
CA ALA A 156 6.03 -1.98 2.12
C ALA A 156 5.70 -3.23 1.28
N PHE A 157 5.71 -4.39 1.93
CA PHE A 157 5.55 -5.70 1.27
C PHE A 157 4.14 -5.94 0.70
N ASN A 158 3.11 -5.31 1.26
CA ASN A 158 1.72 -5.64 0.99
C ASN A 158 1.17 -5.06 -0.33
N PHE A 159 1.83 -4.02 -0.86
CA PHE A 159 1.61 -3.46 -2.20
C PHE A 159 2.97 -3.22 -2.85
N PRO A 160 3.66 -4.30 -3.26
CA PRO A 160 5.06 -4.22 -3.66
C PRO A 160 5.30 -3.42 -4.94
N VAL A 161 4.28 -3.23 -5.79
CA VAL A 161 4.45 -2.56 -7.09
C VAL A 161 3.59 -1.30 -7.25
N ALA A 162 2.32 -1.30 -6.78
CA ALA A 162 1.41 -0.17 -7.01
C ALA A 162 1.89 1.10 -6.32
N VAL A 163 2.26 1.05 -5.05
CA VAL A 163 2.69 2.22 -4.26
C VAL A 163 3.94 2.86 -4.86
N TRP A 164 4.88 2.03 -5.36
CA TRP A 164 6.01 2.58 -6.10
C TRP A 164 5.56 3.34 -7.35
N ALA A 165 4.62 2.78 -8.13
CA ALA A 165 4.14 3.40 -9.35
C ALA A 165 3.40 4.72 -9.10
N TRP A 166 2.68 4.85 -7.97
CA TRP A 166 2.02 6.10 -7.56
C TRP A 166 3.04 7.24 -7.43
N ASN A 167 4.22 6.94 -6.90
CA ASN A 167 5.33 7.87 -6.81
C ASN A 167 6.07 8.02 -8.14
N ALA A 168 6.46 6.91 -8.75
CA ALA A 168 7.36 6.87 -9.89
C ALA A 168 6.77 7.55 -11.13
N ALA A 169 5.52 7.27 -11.48
CA ALA A 169 4.92 7.83 -12.68
C ALA A 169 4.83 9.37 -12.60
N VAL A 170 4.46 9.92 -11.43
CA VAL A 170 4.40 11.37 -11.21
C VAL A 170 5.79 11.98 -11.16
N ALA A 171 6.73 11.41 -10.42
CA ALA A 171 8.10 11.91 -10.33
C ALA A 171 8.76 11.97 -11.71
N LEU A 172 8.62 10.90 -12.51
CA LEU A 172 9.21 10.85 -13.85
C LEU A 172 8.66 11.91 -14.79
N VAL A 173 7.35 12.17 -14.80
CA VAL A 173 6.79 13.26 -15.65
C VAL A 173 7.15 14.64 -15.13
N CYS A 174 7.40 14.79 -13.81
CA CYS A 174 7.95 16.01 -13.24
C CYS A 174 9.43 16.23 -13.57
N GLY A 175 10.16 15.17 -13.90
CA GLY A 175 11.57 15.24 -14.28
C GLY A 175 12.53 14.73 -13.22
N ASP A 176 12.02 13.98 -12.26
CA ASP A 176 12.72 13.51 -11.06
C ASP A 176 12.96 12.00 -11.17
N PRO A 177 14.21 11.53 -11.30
CA PRO A 177 14.58 10.12 -11.19
C PRO A 177 14.41 9.60 -9.76
N LEU A 178 14.37 8.28 -9.60
CA LEU A 178 14.08 7.64 -8.33
C LEU A 178 15.21 6.74 -7.84
N VAL A 179 15.33 6.65 -6.52
CA VAL A 179 16.05 5.59 -5.83
C VAL A 179 15.04 4.86 -4.94
N TRP A 180 14.79 3.59 -5.26
CA TRP A 180 13.76 2.78 -4.62
C TRP A 180 14.35 1.73 -3.68
N LYS A 181 13.93 1.77 -2.43
CA LYS A 181 14.15 0.70 -1.46
C LYS A 181 12.85 -0.05 -1.23
N PRO A 182 12.63 -1.21 -1.85
CA PRO A 182 11.48 -2.07 -1.55
C PRO A 182 11.59 -2.66 -0.14
N SER A 183 10.50 -3.27 0.33
CA SER A 183 10.59 -4.18 1.48
C SER A 183 11.59 -5.29 1.19
N GLU A 184 12.34 -5.70 2.19
CA GLU A 184 13.25 -6.85 2.13
C GLU A 184 12.52 -8.18 1.86
N LYS A 185 11.21 -8.19 1.98
CA LYS A 185 10.35 -9.35 1.72
C LYS A 185 9.89 -9.45 0.27
N THR A 186 9.91 -8.32 -0.45
CA THR A 186 9.38 -8.24 -1.82
C THR A 186 10.32 -7.48 -2.77
N PRO A 187 11.60 -7.87 -2.89
CA PRO A 187 12.54 -7.21 -3.79
C PRO A 187 12.43 -7.68 -5.24
N LEU A 188 11.89 -8.89 -5.51
CA LEU A 188 11.88 -9.46 -6.86
C LEU A 188 10.96 -8.68 -7.79
N THR A 189 9.77 -8.32 -7.32
CA THR A 189 8.83 -7.46 -8.05
C THR A 189 9.41 -6.08 -8.32
N ALA A 190 10.21 -5.55 -7.39
CA ALA A 190 10.88 -4.26 -7.57
C ALA A 190 11.95 -4.31 -8.67
N LEU A 191 12.75 -5.38 -8.70
CA LEU A 191 13.73 -5.62 -9.76
C LEU A 191 13.04 -5.71 -11.12
N ALA A 192 11.92 -6.44 -11.20
CA ALA A 192 11.14 -6.57 -12.43
C ALA A 192 10.60 -5.22 -12.93
N CYS A 193 9.98 -4.43 -12.06
CA CYS A 193 9.46 -3.10 -12.42
C CYS A 193 10.57 -2.15 -12.91
N ALA A 194 11.73 -2.12 -12.21
CA ALA A 194 12.85 -1.29 -12.59
C ALA A 194 13.45 -1.72 -13.95
N SER A 195 13.56 -3.03 -14.20
CA SER A 195 14.05 -3.57 -15.48
C SER A 195 13.11 -3.21 -16.64
N LEU A 196 11.79 -3.35 -16.45
CA LEU A 196 10.82 -2.96 -17.47
C LEU A 196 10.88 -1.46 -17.79
N LEU A 197 11.03 -0.59 -16.77
CA LEU A 197 11.18 0.85 -16.98
C LEU A 197 12.49 1.21 -17.70
N GLN A 198 13.60 0.58 -17.28
CA GLN A 198 14.92 0.82 -17.90
C GLN A 198 14.89 0.47 -19.40
N ASN A 199 14.37 -0.71 -19.75
CA ASN A 199 14.24 -1.15 -21.14
C ASN A 199 13.41 -0.17 -21.97
N VAL A 200 12.30 0.32 -21.43
CA VAL A 200 11.47 1.32 -22.12
C VAL A 200 12.18 2.65 -22.30
N ALA A 201 12.94 3.11 -21.32
CA ALA A 201 13.70 4.34 -21.41
C ALA A 201 14.78 4.25 -22.48
N GLU A 202 15.51 3.12 -22.55
CA GLU A 202 16.53 2.85 -23.58
C GLU A 202 15.93 2.81 -24.99
N GLU A 203 14.84 2.09 -25.18
CA GLU A 203 14.10 2.02 -26.45
C GLU A 203 13.60 3.41 -26.92
N ALA A 204 13.28 4.30 -25.97
CA ALA A 204 12.91 5.67 -26.24
C ALA A 204 14.12 6.60 -26.50
N GLY A 205 15.33 6.06 -26.49
CA GLY A 205 16.58 6.81 -26.72
C GLY A 205 17.10 7.54 -25.48
N HIS A 206 16.63 7.18 -24.30
CA HIS A 206 17.08 7.71 -23.02
C HIS A 206 17.84 6.62 -22.26
N ASP A 207 19.12 6.47 -22.53
CA ASP A 207 20.03 5.63 -21.73
C ASP A 207 20.37 6.38 -20.42
N LEU A 208 19.43 6.33 -19.46
CA LEU A 208 19.48 7.02 -18.18
C LEU A 208 18.96 6.09 -17.09
N PRO A 209 19.63 6.00 -15.94
CA PRO A 209 19.16 5.24 -14.78
C PRO A 209 18.02 5.99 -14.08
N LEU A 210 16.79 5.91 -14.66
CA LEU A 210 15.62 6.63 -14.16
C LEU A 210 15.06 6.07 -12.86
N ALA A 211 15.29 4.78 -12.58
CA ALA A 211 14.93 4.15 -11.31
C ALA A 211 16.04 3.20 -10.87
N GLN A 212 16.68 3.53 -9.75
CA GLN A 212 17.67 2.67 -9.11
C GLN A 212 16.99 1.89 -7.99
N VAL A 213 17.34 0.60 -7.82
CA VAL A 213 16.82 -0.24 -6.73
C VAL A 213 17.96 -0.59 -5.80
N VAL A 214 17.80 -0.27 -4.51
CA VAL A 214 18.69 -0.69 -3.42
C VAL A 214 17.92 -1.65 -2.50
N ILE A 215 18.50 -2.82 -2.24
CA ILE A 215 17.84 -3.92 -1.52
C ILE A 215 18.56 -4.13 -0.19
N GLY A 216 17.80 -4.19 0.89
CA GLY A 216 18.35 -4.46 2.20
C GLY A 216 17.36 -4.15 3.31
N ASP A 217 17.84 -4.28 4.52
CA ASP A 217 17.08 -4.10 5.74
C ASP A 217 16.97 -2.62 6.18
N ARG A 218 16.84 -2.41 7.48
CA ARG A 218 16.71 -1.08 8.09
C ARG A 218 17.93 -0.20 7.83
N ASP A 219 19.15 -0.74 7.80
CA ASP A 219 20.38 0.06 7.70
C ASP A 219 20.49 0.69 6.30
N VAL A 220 20.15 -0.04 5.24
CA VAL A 220 20.00 0.49 3.88
C VAL A 220 18.90 1.57 3.82
N GLY A 221 17.79 1.34 4.52
CA GLY A 221 16.71 2.35 4.63
C GLY A 221 17.18 3.63 5.32
N VAL A 222 17.96 3.53 6.40
CA VAL A 222 18.55 4.68 7.10
C VAL A 222 19.53 5.43 6.21
N ALA A 223 20.42 4.73 5.50
CA ALA A 223 21.35 5.35 4.55
C ALA A 223 20.62 6.16 3.48
N LEU A 224 19.54 5.59 2.91
CA LEU A 224 18.71 6.29 1.92
C LEU A 224 18.04 7.55 2.51
N VAL A 225 17.43 7.44 3.69
CA VAL A 225 16.68 8.53 4.34
C VAL A 225 17.59 9.69 4.74
N GLU A 226 18.80 9.41 5.21
CA GLU A 226 19.78 10.40 5.65
C GLU A 226 20.56 11.03 4.50
N HIS A 227 20.47 10.48 3.27
CA HIS A 227 21.25 10.95 2.15
C HIS A 227 20.82 12.35 1.67
N GLU A 228 21.73 13.32 1.72
CA GLU A 228 21.47 14.75 1.38
C GLU A 228 21.10 14.97 -0.10
N GLY A 229 21.49 14.06 -0.99
CA GLY A 229 21.18 14.11 -2.42
C GLY A 229 19.71 13.82 -2.78
N LEU A 230 18.86 13.47 -1.80
CA LEU A 230 17.45 13.18 -1.98
C LEU A 230 16.57 14.28 -1.38
N PRO A 231 16.14 15.29 -2.13
CA PRO A 231 15.32 16.39 -1.61
C PRO A 231 13.94 15.97 -1.11
N LEU A 232 13.44 14.82 -1.59
CA LEU A 232 12.17 14.22 -1.15
C LEU A 232 12.37 12.72 -0.87
N VAL A 233 11.80 12.25 0.22
CA VAL A 233 11.63 10.82 0.52
C VAL A 233 10.14 10.53 0.71
N SER A 234 9.59 9.67 -0.14
CA SER A 234 8.28 9.05 0.08
C SER A 234 8.46 7.71 0.75
N ALA A 235 7.81 7.49 1.90
CA ALA A 235 7.97 6.28 2.68
C ALA A 235 6.64 5.71 3.13
N THR A 236 6.35 4.49 2.67
CA THR A 236 5.17 3.71 3.04
C THR A 236 5.55 2.57 3.94
N GLY A 237 4.92 2.47 5.12
CA GLY A 237 5.21 1.43 6.08
C GLY A 237 4.50 1.60 7.41
N SER A 238 5.10 1.10 8.50
CA SER A 238 4.50 1.20 9.83
C SER A 238 4.61 2.62 10.43
N THR A 239 3.68 2.98 11.31
CA THR A 239 3.76 4.22 12.10
C THR A 239 5.10 4.34 12.84
N ARG A 240 5.66 3.23 13.34
CA ARG A 240 6.98 3.19 13.98
C ARG A 240 8.10 3.59 13.01
N MET A 241 8.03 3.12 11.75
CA MET A 241 9.00 3.50 10.72
C MET A 241 8.88 5.00 10.40
N GLY A 242 7.67 5.52 10.22
CA GLY A 242 7.45 6.94 9.94
C GLY A 242 7.95 7.87 11.05
N ALA A 243 7.80 7.45 12.32
CA ALA A 243 8.34 8.17 13.47
C ALA A 243 9.88 8.23 13.49
N ASP A 244 10.57 7.29 12.83
CA ASP A 244 12.03 7.32 12.63
C ASP A 244 12.41 8.12 11.37
N VAL A 245 11.71 7.92 10.25
CA VAL A 245 12.01 8.54 8.94
C VAL A 245 11.77 10.05 8.96
N GLY A 246 10.61 10.50 9.42
CA GLY A 246 10.22 11.92 9.37
C GLY A 246 11.25 12.87 10.01
N PRO A 247 11.65 12.65 11.28
CA PRO A 247 12.66 13.48 11.92
C PRO A 247 14.04 13.46 11.22
N ARG A 248 14.48 12.30 10.69
CA ARG A 248 15.76 12.20 9.96
C ARG A 248 15.75 13.05 8.68
N VAL A 249 14.68 12.96 7.89
CA VAL A 249 14.53 13.78 6.67
C VAL A 249 14.47 15.27 7.04
N ALA A 250 13.71 15.63 8.08
CA ALA A 250 13.59 17.02 8.52
C ALA A 250 14.91 17.59 9.05
N ALA A 251 15.76 16.78 9.71
CA ALA A 251 17.05 17.21 10.23
C ALA A 251 18.01 17.73 9.14
N ARG A 252 17.86 17.25 7.89
CA ARG A 252 18.62 17.70 6.72
C ARG A 252 17.83 18.65 5.82
N PHE A 253 16.72 19.21 6.28
CA PHE A 253 15.81 20.09 5.53
C PHE A 253 15.20 19.44 4.28
N GLY A 254 15.17 18.11 4.19
CA GLY A 254 14.45 17.36 3.17
C GLY A 254 12.93 17.39 3.38
N ARG A 255 12.20 17.01 2.36
CA ARG A 255 10.75 16.79 2.41
C ARG A 255 10.45 15.31 2.60
N SER A 256 9.43 15.01 3.38
CA SER A 256 8.93 13.64 3.50
C SER A 256 7.45 13.59 3.15
N LEU A 257 7.07 12.53 2.43
CA LEU A 257 5.70 12.08 2.26
C LEU A 257 5.61 10.75 2.99
N LEU A 258 4.71 10.65 3.97
CA LEU A 258 4.62 9.48 4.84
C LEU A 258 3.22 8.88 4.74
N GLU A 259 3.16 7.63 4.28
CA GLU A 259 1.97 6.81 4.23
C GLU A 259 2.13 5.60 5.17
N LEU A 260 1.49 5.70 6.33
CA LEU A 260 1.75 4.78 7.43
C LEU A 260 0.52 3.91 7.75
N GLY A 261 0.53 3.29 8.93
CA GLY A 261 -0.55 2.43 9.37
C GLY A 261 -1.90 3.14 9.49
N GLY A 262 -2.96 2.34 9.45
CA GLY A 262 -4.34 2.75 9.64
C GLY A 262 -5.05 1.86 10.65
N ASN A 263 -6.02 2.40 11.36
CA ASN A 263 -6.92 1.64 12.22
C ASN A 263 -8.37 1.96 11.85
N ASN A 264 -8.71 1.61 10.62
CA ASN A 264 -9.88 2.10 9.92
C ASN A 264 -11.17 1.57 10.52
N ALA A 265 -12.19 2.44 10.60
CA ALA A 265 -13.49 2.06 11.09
C ALA A 265 -14.59 2.24 10.02
N ALA A 266 -15.65 1.47 10.17
CA ALA A 266 -16.89 1.67 9.45
C ALA A 266 -18.05 1.76 10.43
N ILE A 267 -18.95 2.74 10.21
CA ILE A 267 -20.14 2.97 11.03
C ILE A 267 -21.35 2.38 10.33
N VAL A 268 -22.08 1.49 11.02
CA VAL A 268 -23.34 0.90 10.52
C VAL A 268 -24.50 1.55 11.25
N THR A 269 -25.32 2.31 10.51
CA THR A 269 -26.51 2.97 11.08
C THR A 269 -27.68 2.00 11.26
N PRO A 270 -28.69 2.31 12.10
CA PRO A 270 -29.81 1.41 12.38
C PRO A 270 -30.67 1.06 11.16
N SER A 271 -30.59 1.85 10.11
CA SER A 271 -31.34 1.67 8.86
C SER A 271 -30.45 1.29 7.66
N ALA A 272 -29.19 0.89 7.90
CA ALA A 272 -28.27 0.48 6.85
C ALA A 272 -28.81 -0.70 6.03
N ASP A 273 -28.48 -0.74 4.75
CA ASP A 273 -28.64 -1.95 3.93
C ASP A 273 -27.61 -2.99 4.38
N LEU A 274 -28.04 -3.95 5.20
CA LEU A 274 -27.16 -4.94 5.80
C LEU A 274 -26.55 -5.91 4.78
N GLU A 275 -27.19 -6.14 3.63
CA GLU A 275 -26.62 -7.00 2.60
C GLU A 275 -25.49 -6.29 1.83
N LEU A 276 -25.65 -5.00 1.50
CA LEU A 276 -24.60 -4.16 0.97
C LEU A 276 -23.46 -4.04 1.99
N THR A 277 -23.79 -3.75 3.25
CA THR A 277 -22.82 -3.62 4.35
C THR A 277 -22.00 -4.91 4.50
N ARG A 278 -22.65 -6.08 4.53
CA ARG A 278 -21.97 -7.37 4.64
C ARG A 278 -20.91 -7.58 3.56
N ARG A 279 -21.26 -7.32 2.29
CA ARG A 279 -20.31 -7.49 1.16
C ARG A 279 -19.11 -6.55 1.29
N ALA A 280 -19.36 -5.30 1.57
CA ALA A 280 -18.31 -4.28 1.69
C ALA A 280 -17.42 -4.52 2.92
N VAL A 281 -18.00 -4.87 4.07
CA VAL A 281 -17.26 -5.16 5.31
C VAL A 281 -16.39 -6.40 5.17
N VAL A 282 -16.94 -7.51 4.63
CA VAL A 282 -16.16 -8.75 4.43
C VAL A 282 -14.94 -8.45 3.55
N PHE A 283 -15.13 -7.87 2.38
CA PHE A 283 -14.00 -7.54 1.50
C PHE A 283 -12.97 -6.61 2.19
N ALA A 284 -13.44 -5.56 2.86
CA ALA A 284 -12.56 -4.58 3.50
C ALA A 284 -11.77 -5.15 4.68
N ALA A 285 -12.32 -6.14 5.40
CA ALA A 285 -11.68 -6.74 6.58
C ALA A 285 -10.73 -7.88 6.23
N VAL A 286 -11.05 -8.70 5.20
CA VAL A 286 -10.28 -9.93 4.91
C VAL A 286 -9.38 -9.81 3.67
N GLY A 287 -9.58 -8.81 2.82
CA GLY A 287 -8.76 -8.61 1.61
C GLY A 287 -7.27 -8.55 1.96
N THR A 288 -6.44 -9.22 1.17
CA THR A 288 -5.00 -9.41 1.42
C THR A 288 -4.69 -9.96 2.82
N ALA A 289 -5.56 -10.85 3.34
CA ALA A 289 -5.51 -11.38 4.71
C ALA A 289 -5.44 -10.26 5.79
N GLY A 290 -6.19 -9.16 5.61
CA GLY A 290 -6.18 -8.02 6.53
C GLY A 290 -4.88 -7.19 6.52
N GLN A 291 -3.99 -7.41 5.55
CA GLN A 291 -2.68 -6.78 5.47
C GLN A 291 -2.67 -5.54 4.56
N ARG A 292 -3.70 -4.71 4.62
CA ARG A 292 -3.74 -3.39 3.99
C ARG A 292 -3.73 -2.29 5.04
N CYS A 293 -3.08 -1.18 4.75
CA CYS A 293 -3.17 0.02 5.59
C CYS A 293 -4.62 0.52 5.70
N THR A 294 -5.44 0.30 4.66
CA THR A 294 -6.88 0.61 4.61
C THR A 294 -7.79 -0.53 5.07
N SER A 295 -7.28 -1.67 5.56
CA SER A 295 -8.13 -2.77 6.06
C SER A 295 -9.09 -2.27 7.14
N LEU A 296 -10.33 -2.72 7.06
CA LEU A 296 -11.33 -2.46 8.10
C LEU A 296 -10.97 -3.26 9.35
N ARG A 297 -10.73 -2.56 10.45
CA ARG A 297 -10.35 -3.17 11.74
C ARG A 297 -11.39 -2.98 12.82
N ARG A 298 -12.20 -1.91 12.74
CA ARG A 298 -13.23 -1.58 13.72
C ARG A 298 -14.57 -1.38 13.01
N LEU A 299 -15.57 -2.18 13.38
CA LEU A 299 -16.94 -2.04 12.93
C LEU A 299 -17.78 -1.47 14.07
N ILE A 300 -18.23 -0.24 13.94
CA ILE A 300 -19.01 0.48 14.94
C ILE A 300 -20.48 0.38 14.54
N VAL A 301 -21.25 -0.43 15.24
CA VAL A 301 -22.60 -0.85 14.83
C VAL A 301 -23.65 -0.34 15.81
N HIS A 302 -24.72 0.25 15.27
CA HIS A 302 -25.85 0.67 16.11
C HIS A 302 -26.47 -0.53 16.83
N GLU A 303 -26.79 -0.38 18.15
CA GLU A 303 -27.26 -1.50 18.99
C GLU A 303 -28.47 -2.24 18.44
N ASP A 304 -29.39 -1.53 17.76
CA ASP A 304 -30.61 -2.14 17.18
C ASP A 304 -30.35 -3.17 16.06
N VAL A 305 -29.20 -3.09 15.39
CA VAL A 305 -28.85 -3.96 14.25
C VAL A 305 -27.58 -4.76 14.51
N ALA A 306 -26.96 -4.61 15.68
CA ALA A 306 -25.65 -5.21 15.97
C ALA A 306 -25.69 -6.73 15.92
N ASP A 307 -26.63 -7.38 16.59
CA ASP A 307 -26.73 -8.85 16.63
C ASP A 307 -26.94 -9.42 15.23
N GLN A 308 -27.86 -8.82 14.45
CA GLN A 308 -28.11 -9.25 13.07
C GLN A 308 -26.87 -9.04 12.18
N THR A 309 -26.17 -7.93 12.36
CA THR A 309 -24.95 -7.63 11.58
C THR A 309 -23.85 -8.65 11.89
N VAL A 310 -23.62 -8.95 13.17
CA VAL A 310 -22.61 -9.93 13.60
C VAL A 310 -22.95 -11.34 13.08
N GLU A 311 -24.20 -11.76 13.17
CA GLU A 311 -24.65 -13.06 12.64
C GLU A 311 -24.42 -13.18 11.12
N LEU A 312 -24.79 -12.15 10.36
CA LEU A 312 -24.58 -12.10 8.91
C LEU A 312 -23.10 -12.17 8.53
N LEU A 313 -22.25 -11.45 9.28
CA LEU A 313 -20.81 -11.45 9.04
C LEU A 313 -20.17 -12.77 9.43
N ALA A 314 -20.50 -13.34 10.58
CA ALA A 314 -20.00 -14.65 11.02
C ALA A 314 -20.35 -15.74 10.00
N SER A 315 -21.62 -15.78 9.55
CA SER A 315 -22.04 -16.71 8.50
C SER A 315 -21.31 -16.50 7.16
N ALA A 316 -20.83 -15.30 6.86
CA ALA A 316 -20.02 -15.05 5.68
C ALA A 316 -18.57 -15.52 5.88
N TYR A 317 -17.99 -15.28 7.06
CA TYR A 317 -16.65 -15.72 7.42
C TYR A 317 -16.47 -17.22 7.40
N ASP A 318 -17.48 -17.96 7.89
CA ASP A 318 -17.49 -19.44 7.88
C ASP A 318 -17.43 -20.05 6.46
N ARG A 319 -17.69 -19.25 5.44
CA ARG A 319 -17.69 -19.66 4.02
C ARG A 319 -16.55 -19.10 3.21
N LEU A 320 -15.60 -18.40 3.83
CA LEU A 320 -14.45 -17.88 3.13
C LEU A 320 -13.56 -19.02 2.64
N ALA A 321 -13.24 -19.01 1.36
CA ALA A 321 -12.23 -19.91 0.79
C ALA A 321 -10.84 -19.42 1.19
N ILE A 322 -10.20 -20.14 2.11
CA ILE A 322 -8.86 -19.85 2.62
C ILE A 322 -7.90 -20.90 2.05
N GLY A 323 -6.78 -20.49 1.46
CA GLY A 323 -5.86 -21.46 0.89
C GLY A 323 -4.76 -20.84 0.06
N ASN A 324 -4.03 -21.70 -0.65
CA ASN A 324 -2.93 -21.30 -1.51
C ASN A 324 -3.46 -20.77 -2.86
N PRO A 325 -3.37 -19.44 -3.13
CA PRO A 325 -3.90 -18.84 -4.36
C PRO A 325 -3.14 -19.22 -5.62
N TRP A 326 -1.98 -19.88 -5.51
CA TRP A 326 -1.24 -20.44 -6.63
C TRP A 326 -1.82 -21.77 -7.13
N ARG A 327 -2.65 -22.40 -6.32
CA ARG A 327 -3.23 -23.73 -6.63
C ARG A 327 -4.72 -23.69 -6.91
N ASP A 328 -5.41 -22.68 -6.41
CA ASP A 328 -6.85 -22.58 -6.47
C ASP A 328 -7.28 -21.13 -6.66
N ASP A 329 -7.85 -20.85 -7.83
CA ASP A 329 -8.32 -19.52 -8.22
C ASP A 329 -9.59 -19.08 -7.47
N GLU A 330 -10.27 -19.99 -6.75
CA GLU A 330 -11.46 -19.67 -5.94
C GLU A 330 -11.10 -19.16 -4.54
N VAL A 331 -9.81 -19.20 -4.16
CA VAL A 331 -9.33 -18.69 -2.88
C VAL A 331 -9.59 -17.17 -2.76
N LEU A 332 -10.15 -16.76 -1.62
CA LEU A 332 -10.43 -15.38 -1.29
C LEU A 332 -9.47 -14.80 -0.23
N VAL A 333 -8.84 -15.67 0.57
CA VAL A 333 -7.90 -15.29 1.63
C VAL A 333 -6.63 -16.11 1.49
N GLY A 334 -5.55 -15.44 1.09
CA GLY A 334 -4.21 -16.00 1.06
C GLY A 334 -3.54 -16.01 2.43
N PRO A 335 -2.23 -16.31 2.51
CA PRO A 335 -1.49 -16.39 3.76
C PRO A 335 -1.15 -14.99 4.33
N LEU A 336 -0.81 -14.95 5.61
CA LEU A 336 0.00 -13.88 6.19
C LEU A 336 1.43 -13.95 5.64
N ILE A 337 2.08 -12.80 5.59
CA ILE A 337 3.42 -12.68 4.98
C ILE A 337 4.48 -13.54 5.66
N ASP A 338 4.41 -13.72 6.98
CA ASP A 338 5.36 -14.52 7.76
C ASP A 338 4.85 -14.90 9.14
N GLY A 339 5.68 -15.65 9.89
CA GLY A 339 5.39 -16.07 11.26
C GLY A 339 5.22 -14.94 12.26
N ARG A 340 5.89 -13.80 12.06
CA ARG A 340 5.75 -12.64 12.96
C ARG A 340 4.36 -12.02 12.84
N ALA A 341 3.82 -11.96 11.62
CA ALA A 341 2.46 -11.50 11.41
C ALA A 341 1.44 -12.43 12.09
N TYR A 342 1.66 -13.75 12.00
CA TYR A 342 0.84 -14.75 12.69
C TYR A 342 0.94 -14.63 14.22
N GLU A 343 2.14 -14.57 14.77
CA GLU A 343 2.36 -14.40 16.22
C GLU A 343 1.72 -13.11 16.74
N GLY A 344 1.83 -12.02 15.97
CA GLY A 344 1.19 -10.74 16.28
C GLY A 344 -0.33 -10.86 16.33
N MET A 345 -0.95 -11.58 15.37
CA MET A 345 -2.38 -11.86 15.38
C MET A 345 -2.80 -12.65 16.61
N GLN A 346 -2.08 -13.73 16.94
CA GLN A 346 -2.41 -14.58 18.09
C GLN A 346 -2.24 -13.80 19.41
N ALA A 347 -1.21 -13.00 19.56
CA ALA A 347 -1.01 -12.16 20.72
C ALA A 347 -2.13 -11.13 20.91
N ALA A 348 -2.59 -10.51 19.80
CA ALA A 348 -3.71 -9.57 19.83
C ALA A 348 -5.03 -10.25 20.25
N LEU A 349 -5.33 -11.44 19.73
CA LEU A 349 -6.54 -12.19 20.08
C LEU A 349 -6.53 -12.64 21.54
N ALA A 350 -5.38 -13.12 22.06
CA ALA A 350 -5.23 -13.49 23.45
C ALA A 350 -5.45 -12.28 24.37
N ARG A 351 -4.80 -11.14 24.07
CA ARG A 351 -4.97 -9.90 24.82
C ARG A 351 -6.41 -9.38 24.78
N ALA A 352 -7.09 -9.46 23.62
CA ALA A 352 -8.50 -9.09 23.50
C ALA A 352 -9.39 -9.90 24.46
N THR A 353 -9.15 -11.21 24.52
CA THR A 353 -9.88 -12.11 25.43
C THR A 353 -9.61 -11.77 26.89
N ASP A 354 -8.35 -11.48 27.26
CA ASP A 354 -7.96 -11.08 28.61
C ASP A 354 -8.60 -9.72 29.00
N GLU A 355 -8.82 -8.82 28.04
CA GLU A 355 -9.51 -7.54 28.23
C GLU A 355 -11.05 -7.69 28.20
N GLY A 356 -11.59 -8.90 28.10
CA GLY A 356 -13.03 -9.20 28.18
C GLY A 356 -13.79 -9.17 26.85
N ALA A 357 -13.08 -9.12 25.71
CA ALA A 357 -13.70 -9.29 24.41
C ALA A 357 -14.02 -10.78 24.11
N SER A 358 -14.96 -11.02 23.22
CA SER A 358 -15.39 -12.36 22.79
C SER A 358 -15.06 -12.61 21.33
N VAL A 359 -14.30 -13.66 21.04
CA VAL A 359 -14.12 -14.13 19.67
C VAL A 359 -15.40 -14.84 19.21
N VAL A 360 -16.06 -14.27 18.22
CA VAL A 360 -17.32 -14.80 17.66
C VAL A 360 -17.03 -15.94 16.69
N THR A 361 -16.03 -15.76 15.81
CA THR A 361 -15.61 -16.79 14.84
C THR A 361 -14.16 -16.57 14.44
N GLY A 362 -13.50 -17.61 13.92
CA GLY A 362 -12.15 -17.58 13.37
C GLY A 362 -11.04 -17.39 14.41
N GLY A 363 -9.92 -16.85 13.97
CA GLY A 363 -8.75 -16.56 14.77
C GLY A 363 -7.73 -17.69 14.85
N GLY A 364 -8.08 -18.90 14.40
CA GLY A 364 -7.20 -20.06 14.36
C GLY A 364 -6.23 -20.07 13.16
N ARG A 365 -5.24 -20.97 13.23
CA ARG A 365 -4.46 -21.33 12.06
C ARG A 365 -5.26 -22.24 11.15
N HIS A 366 -5.34 -21.90 9.87
CA HIS A 366 -6.00 -22.73 8.87
C HIS A 366 -5.02 -23.74 8.27
N ASP A 367 -5.42 -24.99 8.11
CA ASP A 367 -4.61 -26.02 7.48
C ASP A 367 -4.82 -26.01 5.96
N ALA A 368 -3.95 -25.34 5.26
CA ALA A 368 -3.91 -25.32 3.79
C ALA A 368 -2.98 -26.41 3.21
N GLY A 369 -2.48 -27.35 4.01
CA GLY A 369 -1.51 -28.36 3.60
C GLY A 369 -0.08 -27.83 3.43
N GLU A 370 0.21 -26.64 3.96
CA GLU A 370 1.50 -25.94 3.89
C GLU A 370 1.99 -25.64 5.32
N PRO A 371 2.79 -26.53 5.93
CA PRO A 371 3.13 -26.43 7.36
C PRO A 371 3.98 -25.20 7.72
N ASP A 372 4.78 -24.73 6.76
CA ASP A 372 5.70 -23.59 6.94
C ASP A 372 5.09 -22.23 6.51
N ALA A 373 3.85 -22.24 5.98
CA ALA A 373 3.08 -21.04 5.64
C ALA A 373 2.05 -20.71 6.72
N TYR A 374 1.59 -19.47 6.75
CA TYR A 374 0.73 -18.95 7.84
C TYR A 374 -0.64 -18.54 7.32
N TYR A 375 -1.46 -19.53 6.96
CA TYR A 375 -2.86 -19.35 6.65
C TYR A 375 -3.65 -19.23 7.95
N VAL A 376 -4.58 -18.26 8.00
CA VAL A 376 -5.38 -18.01 9.21
C VAL A 376 -6.85 -17.87 8.87
N GLU A 377 -7.70 -18.25 9.81
CA GLU A 377 -9.11 -17.95 9.77
C GLU A 377 -9.32 -16.50 10.21
N PRO A 378 -9.88 -15.62 9.35
CA PRO A 378 -10.22 -14.26 9.75
C PRO A 378 -11.12 -14.24 10.99
N ALA A 379 -10.85 -13.32 11.91
CA ALA A 379 -11.54 -13.26 13.20
C ALA A 379 -12.53 -12.11 13.27
N ILE A 380 -13.69 -12.37 13.87
CA ILE A 380 -14.63 -11.35 14.36
C ILE A 380 -14.58 -11.37 15.89
N VAL A 381 -14.34 -10.22 16.50
CA VAL A 381 -14.18 -10.05 17.94
C VAL A 381 -15.15 -8.98 18.44
N GLU A 382 -16.15 -9.35 19.24
CA GLU A 382 -16.98 -8.36 19.93
C GLU A 382 -16.22 -7.82 21.14
N SER A 383 -16.03 -6.50 21.19
CA SER A 383 -15.37 -5.81 22.28
C SER A 383 -16.39 -4.96 23.07
N PRO A 384 -16.41 -5.05 24.40
CA PRO A 384 -17.34 -4.28 25.22
C PRO A 384 -17.05 -2.77 25.18
N GLU A 385 -15.79 -2.41 24.89
CA GLU A 385 -15.33 -1.03 24.79
C GLU A 385 -14.16 -0.91 23.81
N GLN A 386 -13.84 0.32 23.41
CA GLN A 386 -12.67 0.63 22.59
C GLN A 386 -11.44 0.72 23.50
N SER A 387 -10.88 -0.43 23.83
CA SER A 387 -9.67 -0.54 24.66
C SER A 387 -8.41 -0.02 23.93
N PRO A 388 -7.29 0.18 24.63
CA PRO A 388 -6.01 0.49 23.99
C PRO A 388 -5.61 -0.51 22.90
N LEU A 389 -5.88 -1.80 23.06
CA LEU A 389 -5.63 -2.81 22.05
C LEU A 389 -6.44 -2.57 20.78
N VAL A 390 -7.73 -2.26 20.90
CA VAL A 390 -8.60 -1.96 19.76
C VAL A 390 -8.14 -0.69 19.02
N CYS A 391 -7.44 0.22 19.71
CA CYS A 391 -6.83 1.42 19.12
C CYS A 391 -5.46 1.16 18.47
N GLU A 392 -4.86 -0.01 18.68
CA GLU A 392 -3.60 -0.41 18.04
C GLU A 392 -3.87 -1.08 16.69
N GLU A 393 -3.01 -0.86 15.70
CA GLU A 393 -3.09 -1.57 14.42
C GLU A 393 -2.49 -2.96 14.56
N THR A 394 -3.32 -4.01 14.40
CA THR A 394 -2.85 -5.38 14.16
C THR A 394 -2.96 -5.68 12.67
N PHE A 395 -1.82 -5.87 12.00
CA PHE A 395 -1.75 -6.05 10.54
C PHE A 395 -2.09 -7.50 10.13
N ALA A 396 -3.32 -7.91 10.48
CA ALA A 396 -3.88 -9.24 10.30
C ALA A 396 -5.42 -9.15 10.23
N PRO A 397 -6.13 -10.20 9.79
CA PRO A 397 -7.57 -10.16 9.56
C PRO A 397 -8.36 -10.29 10.88
N ILE A 398 -8.32 -9.29 11.73
CA ILE A 398 -9.13 -9.16 12.94
C ILE A 398 -10.09 -8.00 12.77
N LEU A 399 -11.40 -8.25 12.90
CA LEU A 399 -12.45 -7.25 12.90
C LEU A 399 -13.02 -7.09 14.30
N TYR A 400 -12.74 -5.97 14.97
CA TYR A 400 -13.36 -5.62 16.25
C TYR A 400 -14.74 -5.00 16.02
N VAL A 401 -15.76 -5.50 16.70
CA VAL A 401 -17.13 -4.99 16.68
C VAL A 401 -17.38 -4.21 17.96
N LEU A 402 -17.80 -2.96 17.80
CA LEU A 402 -18.17 -2.03 18.89
C LEU A 402 -19.62 -1.62 18.71
N ARG A 403 -20.35 -1.41 19.80
CA ARG A 403 -21.75 -0.97 19.77
C ARG A 403 -21.88 0.49 20.13
N TYR A 404 -22.86 1.17 19.53
CA TYR A 404 -23.18 2.57 19.82
C TYR A 404 -24.69 2.82 19.79
N ARG A 405 -25.13 3.96 20.32
CA ARG A 405 -26.53 4.39 20.33
C ARG A 405 -26.81 5.64 19.52
N GLU A 406 -25.94 6.64 19.64
CA GLU A 406 -26.08 7.93 18.95
C GLU A 406 -24.97 8.12 17.94
N LEU A 407 -25.30 8.67 16.76
CA LEU A 407 -24.32 8.84 15.67
C LEU A 407 -23.08 9.66 16.10
N ASP A 408 -23.27 10.68 16.95
CA ASP A 408 -22.15 11.48 17.46
C ASP A 408 -21.22 10.66 18.37
N GLU A 409 -21.73 9.68 19.09
CA GLU A 409 -20.94 8.68 19.84
C GLU A 409 -20.12 7.82 18.87
N ALA A 410 -20.74 7.32 17.80
CA ALA A 410 -20.03 6.53 16.79
C ALA A 410 -18.89 7.31 16.11
N ILE A 411 -19.14 8.58 15.77
CA ILE A 411 -18.12 9.47 15.21
C ILE A 411 -16.99 9.72 16.22
N ALA A 412 -17.33 9.90 17.50
CA ALA A 412 -16.32 10.08 18.55
C ALA A 412 -15.45 8.81 18.74
N LEU A 413 -16.05 7.61 18.77
CA LEU A 413 -15.33 6.34 18.80
C LEU A 413 -14.44 6.17 17.55
N HIS A 414 -14.97 6.49 16.38
CA HIS A 414 -14.24 6.43 15.13
C HIS A 414 -12.97 7.28 15.19
N ASN A 415 -13.08 8.54 15.62
CA ASN A 415 -11.98 9.51 15.64
C ASN A 415 -10.98 9.29 16.80
N ALA A 416 -11.37 8.53 17.85
CA ALA A 416 -10.57 8.33 19.07
C ALA A 416 -9.45 7.28 18.89
N VAL A 417 -8.73 7.32 17.78
CA VAL A 417 -7.55 6.51 17.50
C VAL A 417 -6.40 7.38 16.99
N PRO A 418 -5.14 6.96 17.16
CA PRO A 418 -4.00 7.74 16.69
C PRO A 418 -3.95 7.92 15.18
N GLN A 419 -4.43 6.96 14.40
CA GLN A 419 -4.38 6.95 12.94
C GLN A 419 -5.60 7.67 12.32
N GLY A 420 -5.48 8.08 11.06
CA GLY A 420 -6.55 8.73 10.32
C GLY A 420 -6.42 8.52 8.81
N LEU A 421 -6.30 7.25 8.35
CA LEU A 421 -6.14 6.96 6.93
C LEU A 421 -7.48 6.91 6.21
N SER A 422 -8.31 5.91 6.52
CA SER A 422 -9.55 5.65 5.79
C SER A 422 -10.72 5.32 6.72
N SER A 423 -11.92 5.56 6.24
CA SER A 423 -13.16 5.40 7.00
C SER A 423 -14.36 5.13 6.11
N ALA A 424 -15.43 4.60 6.68
CA ALA A 424 -16.67 4.40 5.96
C ALA A 424 -17.90 4.61 6.86
N ILE A 425 -19.04 4.91 6.25
CA ILE A 425 -20.34 4.91 6.90
C ILE A 425 -21.39 4.29 5.98
N TYR A 426 -22.32 3.54 6.55
CA TYR A 426 -23.44 2.90 5.84
C TYR A 426 -24.79 3.49 6.30
N PRO A 427 -25.17 4.68 5.83
CA PRO A 427 -26.46 5.28 6.08
C PRO A 427 -27.36 5.11 4.84
N PRO A 428 -28.70 5.03 5.01
CA PRO A 428 -29.64 5.18 3.91
C PRO A 428 -29.98 6.66 3.63
N ASP A 429 -29.72 7.57 4.56
CA ASP A 429 -30.12 8.96 4.46
C ASP A 429 -28.92 9.93 4.29
N LEU A 430 -29.18 10.99 3.56
CA LEU A 430 -28.19 12.01 3.23
C LEU A 430 -27.67 12.76 4.46
N ARG A 431 -28.47 12.94 5.51
CA ARG A 431 -28.06 13.75 6.68
C ARG A 431 -26.94 13.06 7.46
N ALA A 432 -27.05 11.74 7.66
CA ALA A 432 -25.99 10.98 8.31
C ALA A 432 -24.71 10.97 7.45
N ALA A 433 -24.84 10.83 6.10
CA ALA A 433 -23.72 10.93 5.19
C ALA A 433 -23.03 12.29 5.27
N GLU A 434 -23.77 13.40 5.14
CA GLU A 434 -23.23 14.75 5.22
C GLU A 434 -22.65 15.07 6.61
N ARG A 435 -23.24 14.54 7.68
CA ARG A 435 -22.69 14.67 9.04
C ARG A 435 -21.33 14.00 9.17
N PHE A 436 -21.17 12.81 8.57
CA PHE A 436 -19.92 12.06 8.58
C PHE A 436 -18.84 12.67 7.68
N LEU A 437 -19.22 13.16 6.50
CA LEU A 437 -18.30 13.78 5.52
C LEU A 437 -17.93 15.22 5.87
N GLY A 438 -18.70 15.86 6.76
CA GLY A 438 -18.50 17.25 7.14
C GLY A 438 -17.28 17.46 8.06
N PRO A 439 -16.89 18.72 8.34
CA PRO A 439 -15.66 19.04 9.07
C PRO A 439 -15.65 18.60 10.55
N HIS A 440 -16.78 18.16 11.07
CA HIS A 440 -16.93 17.59 12.42
C HIS A 440 -17.29 16.09 12.36
N GLY A 441 -17.12 15.45 11.21
CA GLY A 441 -17.34 14.03 10.97
C GLY A 441 -16.06 13.22 11.10
N SER A 442 -15.76 12.41 10.08
CA SER A 442 -14.51 11.64 10.03
C SER A 442 -13.29 12.54 9.95
N ASP A 443 -12.27 12.23 10.74
CA ASP A 443 -10.97 12.91 10.74
C ASP A 443 -9.90 12.15 9.91
N CYS A 444 -10.35 11.27 9.00
CA CYS A 444 -9.48 10.53 8.08
C CYS A 444 -9.28 11.28 6.76
N GLY A 445 -8.16 10.99 6.09
CA GLY A 445 -7.90 11.50 4.74
C GLY A 445 -8.88 10.96 3.70
N ILE A 446 -9.45 9.74 3.93
CA ILE A 446 -10.42 9.10 3.05
C ILE A 446 -11.70 8.81 3.84
N ALA A 447 -12.84 9.31 3.36
CA ALA A 447 -14.14 9.07 3.95
C ALA A 447 -15.14 8.58 2.90
N ASN A 448 -15.65 7.37 3.08
CA ASN A 448 -16.51 6.68 2.13
C ASN A 448 -17.96 6.57 2.63
N VAL A 449 -18.90 6.52 1.70
CA VAL A 449 -20.33 6.29 1.99
C VAL A 449 -20.81 5.09 1.19
N ASN A 450 -21.42 4.11 1.86
CA ASN A 450 -21.97 2.89 1.25
C ASN A 450 -20.95 2.06 0.46
N THR A 451 -19.66 2.19 0.80
CA THR A 451 -18.57 1.31 0.36
C THR A 451 -17.58 1.12 1.50
N GLY A 452 -16.68 0.12 1.40
CA GLY A 452 -15.69 -0.15 2.44
C GLY A 452 -14.57 0.90 2.49
N PRO A 453 -13.82 0.99 3.59
CA PRO A 453 -12.65 1.87 3.69
C PRO A 453 -11.46 1.36 2.87
N SER A 454 -11.46 0.09 2.44
CA SER A 454 -10.36 -0.53 1.73
C SER A 454 -10.49 -0.33 0.23
N GLY A 455 -9.60 0.46 -0.34
CA GLY A 455 -9.52 0.74 -1.76
C GLY A 455 -9.19 2.20 -2.02
N ALA A 456 -8.47 2.42 -3.11
CA ALA A 456 -8.16 3.73 -3.64
C ALA A 456 -8.58 3.80 -5.10
N GLU A 457 -8.93 4.97 -5.57
CA GLU A 457 -9.16 5.23 -6.99
C GLU A 457 -8.11 6.21 -7.49
N ILE A 458 -7.49 5.89 -8.63
CA ILE A 458 -6.49 6.75 -9.25
C ILE A 458 -7.12 8.07 -9.66
N GLY A 459 -6.47 9.18 -9.27
CA GLY A 459 -6.99 10.53 -9.48
C GLY A 459 -7.56 11.18 -8.23
N GLY A 460 -7.91 10.39 -7.20
CA GLY A 460 -8.19 10.87 -5.86
C GLY A 460 -6.90 10.98 -5.04
N ALA A 461 -6.76 12.04 -4.25
CA ALA A 461 -5.63 12.17 -3.34
C ALA A 461 -5.67 11.07 -2.28
N PHE A 462 -4.63 10.21 -2.25
CA PHE A 462 -4.51 9.13 -1.28
C PHE A 462 -3.58 9.56 -0.15
N GLY A 463 -4.03 9.44 1.07
CA GLY A 463 -3.22 9.71 2.25
C GLY A 463 -4.06 9.90 3.49
N GLY A 464 -3.39 9.94 4.63
CA GLY A 464 -4.01 10.02 5.93
C GLY A 464 -3.61 11.24 6.73
N GLU A 465 -4.23 11.32 7.90
CA GLU A 465 -4.02 12.34 8.91
C GLU A 465 -3.43 11.72 10.19
N LYS A 466 -3.02 12.55 11.14
CA LYS A 466 -2.53 12.12 12.46
C LYS A 466 -1.32 11.18 12.35
N ALA A 467 -1.33 10.05 13.07
CA ALA A 467 -0.23 9.08 13.07
C ALA A 467 -0.11 8.23 11.78
N THR A 468 -1.03 8.40 10.82
CA THR A 468 -0.88 7.84 9.47
C THR A 468 0.17 8.59 8.65
N GLY A 469 0.54 9.80 9.06
CA GLY A 469 1.59 10.56 8.39
C GLY A 469 1.08 11.84 7.77
N GLY A 470 1.55 12.17 6.57
CA GLY A 470 1.17 13.41 5.88
C GLY A 470 1.74 13.52 4.48
N GLY A 471 1.12 14.37 3.71
CA GLY A 471 1.23 14.42 2.26
C GLY A 471 0.11 13.61 1.61
N ARG A 472 0.13 13.55 0.30
CA ARG A 472 -0.82 12.73 -0.49
C ARG A 472 -0.09 12.04 -1.62
N GLU A 473 -0.42 10.78 -1.86
CA GLU A 473 -0.01 10.02 -3.04
C GLU A 473 -1.18 9.91 -3.99
N ALA A 474 -0.94 9.65 -5.25
CA ALA A 474 -1.91 9.56 -6.33
C ALA A 474 -2.94 10.71 -6.33
N GLY A 475 -3.20 11.32 -7.43
CA GLY A 475 -4.08 12.49 -7.48
C GLY A 475 -3.44 13.78 -6.94
N SER A 476 -4.28 14.71 -6.51
CA SER A 476 -3.84 16.00 -5.97
C SER A 476 -4.75 16.48 -4.85
N ASP A 477 -4.20 17.17 -3.87
CA ASP A 477 -4.90 17.92 -2.83
C ASP A 477 -4.83 19.44 -3.06
#